data_cef0752621bd2b8a59f5039ce9626f02
#
_entry.id   cef0752621bd2b8a59f5039ce9626f02
#
_cell.length_a   1.000
_cell.length_b   1.000
_cell.length_c   1.000
_cell.angle_alpha   90.00
_cell.angle_beta   90.00
_cell.angle_gamma   90.00
#
_symmetry.space_group_name_H-M   'P 1'
#
loop_
_entity.id
_entity.type
_entity.pdbx_description
1 polymer ?
#
loop_
_entity_poly.entity_id
_entity_poly.type
_entity_poly.pdbx_seq_one_letter_code
_entity_poly.pdbx_strand_id
1 'polypeptide(L)'
;MAQLTKAPDLRLSVAATLPPEVTVRLLSEVDVIARRMTRHILSGISLPDSRFRTLGYFRTVTAACRDALRTFVRLLRDGRGLRAGDLERLGSMGAQQAELDVPLELVFGAYRLAARVLWDEVIGQPAILNDVPPSTVIGLTSTVLEYFDEISAAVGGAYLETRERLLRQRDRDRDRILQRLLAGDASAELRRIAVSAELTLLPPYTVVACSAPTLDAERQLEETWRAEGAHLIGEEAGLWIALVPEGRDLAQLCASVGLVVFGVGPVATTLDAVAPSAQQARRALEVGRRLYPERSVHTDAEVGVFAALADDHDAMRTFIDRVLGPLAVGTPNRRLELVATLEALLDSRSIGEAAERLGVHRHTVVYRVGRLRQLGIDADDPDQRHQLWLALRCARLLEG
;
A
#
# COMPACT_ATOMS: atom_id res chain seq x y z
N MET A 1 -17.68 0.27 12.14
CA MET A 1 -19.02 0.15 11.52
C MET A 1 -19.77 1.45 11.80
N ALA A 2 -19.62 2.45 10.94
CA ALA A 2 -20.41 3.67 11.00
C ALA A 2 -21.63 3.46 10.09
N GLN A 3 -22.80 3.48 10.70
CA GLN A 3 -24.08 3.51 10.01
C GLN A 3 -24.10 4.80 9.15
N LEU A 4 -23.97 4.64 7.85
CA LEU A 4 -24.37 5.67 6.90
C LEU A 4 -25.85 5.92 7.11
N THR A 5 -26.15 7.02 7.77
CA THR A 5 -27.49 7.54 7.96
C THR A 5 -28.12 7.68 6.58
N LYS A 6 -29.19 6.91 6.34
CA LYS A 6 -30.04 6.99 5.17
C LYS A 6 -30.39 8.45 4.97
N ALA A 7 -29.91 9.05 3.90
CA ALA A 7 -30.27 10.42 3.52
C ALA A 7 -31.80 10.53 3.52
N PRO A 8 -32.40 11.61 4.04
CA PRO A 8 -33.82 11.79 3.99
C PRO A 8 -34.27 11.76 2.51
N ASP A 9 -35.40 11.13 2.24
CA ASP A 9 -36.11 11.18 0.96
C ASP A 9 -36.40 12.66 0.62
N LEU A 10 -35.42 13.39 0.14
CA LEU A 10 -35.58 14.67 -0.52
C LEU A 10 -36.24 14.41 -1.86
N ARG A 11 -37.56 14.29 -1.81
CA ARG A 11 -38.38 14.23 -3.02
C ARG A 11 -38.26 15.59 -3.66
N LEU A 12 -37.61 15.67 -4.84
CA LEU A 12 -37.72 16.82 -5.74
C LEU A 12 -39.19 17.21 -5.83
N SER A 13 -39.51 18.28 -5.18
CA SER A 13 -40.78 18.96 -5.39
C SER A 13 -40.64 19.72 -6.70
N VAL A 14 -41.06 19.14 -7.84
CA VAL A 14 -41.08 19.85 -9.11
C VAL A 14 -42.04 21.01 -8.92
N ALA A 15 -41.51 22.18 -8.58
CA ALA A 15 -42.26 23.36 -8.24
C ALA A 15 -42.91 24.04 -9.49
N ALA A 16 -42.54 23.56 -10.70
CA ALA A 16 -43.08 24.13 -11.94
C ALA A 16 -43.06 23.08 -13.07
N THR A 17 -44.15 23.04 -13.83
CA THR A 17 -44.24 22.30 -15.10
C THR A 17 -44.14 23.27 -16.27
N LEU A 18 -43.40 22.89 -17.31
CA LEU A 18 -43.31 23.68 -18.55
C LEU A 18 -44.55 23.40 -19.43
N PRO A 19 -45.01 24.40 -20.22
CA PRO A 19 -46.01 24.18 -21.24
C PRO A 19 -45.62 23.06 -22.20
N PRO A 20 -46.57 22.21 -22.65
CA PRO A 20 -46.27 21.08 -23.52
C PRO A 20 -45.50 21.45 -24.78
N GLU A 21 -45.81 22.60 -25.36
CA GLU A 21 -45.15 23.12 -26.56
C GLU A 21 -43.67 23.42 -26.35
N VAL A 22 -43.32 24.01 -25.21
CA VAL A 22 -41.95 24.28 -24.81
C VAL A 22 -41.18 22.95 -24.59
N THR A 23 -41.83 22.00 -23.95
CA THR A 23 -41.23 20.66 -23.69
C THR A 23 -40.95 19.92 -25.00
N VAL A 24 -41.88 19.94 -25.97
CA VAL A 24 -41.67 19.30 -27.28
C VAL A 24 -40.53 19.96 -28.03
N ARG A 25 -40.43 21.29 -28.02
CA ARG A 25 -39.35 22.03 -28.66
C ARG A 25 -37.99 21.67 -28.03
N LEU A 26 -37.88 21.66 -26.71
CA LEU A 26 -36.66 21.29 -26.02
C LEU A 26 -36.22 19.88 -26.33
N LEU A 27 -37.14 18.91 -26.41
CA LEU A 27 -36.85 17.54 -26.80
C LEU A 27 -36.36 17.42 -28.25
N SER A 28 -36.87 18.26 -29.18
CA SER A 28 -36.40 18.27 -30.57
C SER A 28 -34.99 18.88 -30.71
N GLU A 29 -34.61 19.80 -29.83
CA GLU A 29 -33.31 20.49 -29.83
C GLU A 29 -32.26 19.87 -28.93
N VAL A 30 -32.58 18.76 -28.18
CA VAL A 30 -31.71 18.12 -27.20
C VAL A 30 -30.30 17.83 -27.74
N ASP A 31 -30.19 17.35 -28.98
CA ASP A 31 -28.91 17.02 -29.58
C ASP A 31 -28.04 18.24 -29.90
N VAL A 32 -28.66 19.37 -30.22
CA VAL A 32 -28.00 20.65 -30.47
C VAL A 32 -27.49 21.23 -29.16
N ILE A 33 -28.37 21.28 -28.15
CA ILE A 33 -28.04 21.80 -26.81
C ILE A 33 -26.94 20.93 -26.18
N ALA A 34 -27.04 19.61 -26.23
CA ALA A 34 -26.02 18.69 -25.68
C ALA A 34 -24.65 18.92 -26.31
N ARG A 35 -24.57 19.11 -27.63
CA ARG A 35 -23.28 19.43 -28.30
C ARG A 35 -22.74 20.80 -27.88
N ARG A 36 -23.59 21.76 -27.62
CA ARG A 36 -23.21 23.09 -27.14
C ARG A 36 -22.68 23.02 -25.71
N MET A 37 -23.40 22.31 -24.83
CA MET A 37 -22.96 22.01 -23.47
C MET A 37 -21.58 21.35 -23.48
N THR A 38 -21.38 20.29 -24.29
CA THR A 38 -20.11 19.60 -24.42
C THR A 38 -18.96 20.54 -24.81
N ARG A 39 -19.20 21.44 -25.79
CA ARG A 39 -18.16 22.39 -26.19
C ARG A 39 -17.79 23.35 -25.06
N HIS A 40 -18.77 23.88 -24.32
CA HIS A 40 -18.54 24.77 -23.18
C HIS A 40 -17.79 24.03 -22.05
N ILE A 41 -18.17 22.80 -21.74
CA ILE A 41 -17.49 21.97 -20.75
C ILE A 41 -16.02 21.78 -21.14
N LEU A 42 -15.76 21.27 -22.34
CA LEU A 42 -14.40 20.94 -22.78
C LEU A 42 -13.51 22.17 -23.04
N SER A 43 -14.10 23.36 -23.32
CA SER A 43 -13.35 24.60 -23.40
C SER A 43 -13.11 25.28 -22.05
N GLY A 44 -13.96 25.02 -21.06
CA GLY A 44 -13.89 25.60 -19.72
C GLY A 44 -13.09 24.78 -18.70
N ILE A 45 -12.67 23.55 -19.06
CA ILE A 45 -11.93 22.65 -18.17
C ILE A 45 -10.56 22.33 -18.77
N SER A 46 -9.51 22.51 -17.96
CA SER A 46 -8.14 22.10 -18.33
C SER A 46 -7.95 20.61 -18.04
N LEU A 47 -8.21 19.78 -19.06
CA LEU A 47 -8.00 18.34 -18.94
C LEU A 47 -6.50 18.00 -18.97
N PRO A 48 -6.01 17.14 -18.06
CA PRO A 48 -4.57 16.92 -17.84
C PRO A 48 -3.88 16.13 -18.97
N ASP A 49 -4.65 15.40 -19.80
CA ASP A 49 -4.09 14.45 -20.76
C ASP A 49 -4.70 14.65 -22.17
N SER A 50 -3.86 14.41 -23.19
CA SER A 50 -4.26 14.43 -24.61
C SER A 50 -5.34 13.40 -24.97
N ARG A 51 -5.44 12.28 -24.25
CA ARG A 51 -6.49 11.24 -24.44
C ARG A 51 -7.91 11.81 -24.30
N PHE A 52 -8.10 12.87 -23.53
CA PHE A 52 -9.38 13.57 -23.36
C PHE A 52 -9.70 14.58 -24.48
N ARG A 53 -8.75 14.81 -25.41
CA ARG A 53 -8.95 15.69 -26.58
C ARG A 53 -9.36 14.93 -27.83
N THR A 54 -9.85 13.69 -27.67
CA THR A 54 -10.24 12.82 -28.78
C THR A 54 -11.72 12.99 -29.16
N LEU A 55 -12.06 12.67 -30.42
CA LEU A 55 -13.45 12.63 -30.87
C LEU A 55 -14.27 11.59 -30.08
N GLY A 56 -13.64 10.51 -29.63
CA GLY A 56 -14.29 9.49 -28.78
C GLY A 56 -14.75 10.08 -27.47
N TYR A 57 -13.89 10.80 -26.75
CA TYR A 57 -14.23 11.43 -25.47
C TYR A 57 -15.30 12.52 -25.67
N PHE A 58 -15.20 13.34 -26.72
CA PHE A 58 -16.24 14.31 -27.07
C PHE A 58 -17.62 13.65 -27.25
N ARG A 59 -17.69 12.50 -27.93
CA ARG A 59 -18.93 11.74 -28.10
C ARG A 59 -19.48 11.22 -26.77
N THR A 60 -18.62 10.71 -25.90
CA THR A 60 -18.99 10.23 -24.55
C THR A 60 -19.59 11.36 -23.72
N VAL A 61 -18.94 12.50 -23.64
CA VAL A 61 -19.47 13.67 -22.90
C VAL A 61 -20.78 14.18 -23.52
N THR A 62 -20.89 14.19 -24.86
CA THR A 62 -22.13 14.61 -25.53
C THR A 62 -23.28 13.66 -25.22
N ALA A 63 -23.04 12.34 -25.18
CA ALA A 63 -24.05 11.37 -24.79
C ALA A 63 -24.51 11.58 -23.34
N ALA A 64 -23.59 11.82 -22.42
CA ALA A 64 -23.89 12.14 -21.03
C ALA A 64 -24.74 13.42 -20.89
N CYS A 65 -24.36 14.50 -21.57
CA CYS A 65 -25.15 15.75 -21.60
C CYS A 65 -26.56 15.54 -22.18
N ARG A 66 -26.66 14.73 -23.24
CA ARG A 66 -27.95 14.38 -23.86
C ARG A 66 -28.86 13.65 -22.89
N ASP A 67 -28.34 12.63 -22.20
CA ASP A 67 -29.12 11.81 -21.27
C ASP A 67 -29.56 12.60 -20.05
N ALA A 68 -28.68 13.45 -19.50
CA ALA A 68 -29.02 14.37 -18.41
C ALA A 68 -30.13 15.36 -18.85
N LEU A 69 -29.95 15.98 -20.00
CA LEU A 69 -30.93 16.93 -20.54
C LEU A 69 -32.29 16.29 -20.82
N ARG A 70 -32.33 15.10 -21.44
CA ARG A 70 -33.56 14.33 -21.66
C ARG A 70 -34.24 13.95 -20.34
N THR A 71 -33.49 13.57 -19.36
CA THR A 71 -34.05 13.25 -18.04
C THR A 71 -34.66 14.48 -17.41
N PHE A 72 -33.95 15.62 -17.41
CA PHE A 72 -34.44 16.87 -16.88
C PHE A 72 -35.75 17.30 -17.56
N VAL A 73 -35.81 17.34 -18.90
CA VAL A 73 -37.02 17.74 -19.65
C VAL A 73 -38.21 16.82 -19.36
N ARG A 74 -37.97 15.49 -19.20
CA ARG A 74 -39.04 14.56 -18.81
C ARG A 74 -39.53 14.82 -17.38
N LEU A 75 -38.66 15.16 -16.43
CA LEU A 75 -39.06 15.53 -15.08
C LEU A 75 -39.99 16.74 -15.06
N LEU A 76 -39.65 17.77 -15.84
CA LEU A 76 -40.46 18.97 -15.97
C LEU A 76 -41.81 18.70 -16.66
N ARG A 77 -41.81 17.80 -17.66
CA ARG A 77 -43.05 17.41 -18.36
C ARG A 77 -43.99 16.63 -17.45
N ASP A 78 -43.42 15.64 -16.73
CA ASP A 78 -44.19 14.67 -15.95
C ASP A 78 -44.52 15.20 -14.53
N GLY A 79 -43.98 16.37 -14.13
CA GLY A 79 -44.16 16.95 -12.80
C GLY A 79 -43.66 16.04 -11.66
N ARG A 80 -42.60 15.25 -11.91
CA ARG A 80 -42.11 14.27 -10.97
C ARG A 80 -40.61 14.46 -10.64
N GLY A 81 -40.20 14.01 -9.46
CA GLY A 81 -38.80 13.95 -9.07
C GLY A 81 -38.02 12.79 -9.73
N LEU A 82 -36.69 12.79 -9.48
CA LEU A 82 -35.80 11.70 -9.90
C LEU A 82 -36.19 10.40 -9.21
N ARG A 83 -36.16 9.31 -9.94
CA ARG A 83 -36.34 7.93 -9.42
C ARG A 83 -34.99 7.26 -9.26
N ALA A 84 -34.93 6.21 -8.44
CA ALA A 84 -33.72 5.44 -8.24
C ALA A 84 -33.03 5.03 -9.55
N GLY A 85 -33.80 4.57 -10.56
CA GLY A 85 -33.24 4.20 -11.86
C GLY A 85 -32.76 5.39 -12.71
N ASP A 86 -33.25 6.61 -12.47
CA ASP A 86 -32.71 7.82 -13.10
C ASP A 86 -31.36 8.19 -12.47
N LEU A 87 -31.26 8.12 -11.13
CA LEU A 87 -30.03 8.38 -10.37
C LEU A 87 -28.93 7.34 -10.68
N GLU A 88 -29.30 6.06 -10.80
CA GLU A 88 -28.37 5.00 -11.17
C GLU A 88 -27.76 5.23 -12.56
N ARG A 89 -28.58 5.56 -13.56
CA ARG A 89 -28.06 5.89 -14.90
C ARG A 89 -27.18 7.14 -14.92
N LEU A 90 -27.56 8.20 -14.19
CA LEU A 90 -26.77 9.42 -14.09
C LEU A 90 -25.49 9.16 -13.29
N GLY A 91 -25.56 8.37 -12.22
CA GLY A 91 -24.41 7.95 -11.42
C GLY A 91 -23.38 7.14 -12.22
N SER A 92 -23.82 6.31 -13.18
CA SER A 92 -22.90 5.54 -14.04
C SER A 92 -21.90 6.40 -14.81
N MET A 93 -22.23 7.66 -15.06
CA MET A 93 -21.27 8.63 -15.65
C MET A 93 -20.12 8.95 -14.70
N GLY A 94 -20.39 9.04 -13.39
CA GLY A 94 -19.34 9.21 -12.38
C GLY A 94 -18.40 8.02 -12.33
N ALA A 95 -18.95 6.81 -12.34
CA ALA A 95 -18.18 5.57 -12.42
C ALA A 95 -17.25 5.55 -13.63
N GLN A 96 -17.77 5.91 -14.81
CA GLN A 96 -16.97 5.98 -16.05
C GLN A 96 -15.84 7.01 -15.97
N GLN A 97 -16.08 8.18 -15.35
CA GLN A 97 -15.01 9.15 -15.17
C GLN A 97 -13.93 8.68 -14.18
N ALA A 98 -14.31 7.94 -13.15
CA ALA A 98 -13.35 7.29 -12.24
C ALA A 98 -12.48 6.24 -12.95
N GLU A 99 -13.07 5.43 -13.85
CA GLU A 99 -12.34 4.46 -14.68
C GLU A 99 -11.36 5.12 -15.65
N LEU A 100 -11.71 6.33 -16.13
CA LEU A 100 -10.84 7.14 -16.99
C LEU A 100 -9.80 7.97 -16.23
N ASP A 101 -9.77 7.87 -14.90
CA ASP A 101 -8.86 8.62 -14.01
C ASP A 101 -9.01 10.16 -14.15
N VAL A 102 -10.23 10.64 -14.43
CA VAL A 102 -10.53 12.07 -14.46
C VAL A 102 -10.65 12.58 -13.02
N PRO A 103 -9.92 13.63 -12.61
CA PRO A 103 -10.05 14.20 -11.26
C PRO A 103 -11.47 14.61 -10.92
N LEU A 104 -11.95 14.31 -9.71
CA LEU A 104 -13.33 14.57 -9.28
C LEU A 104 -13.70 16.06 -9.37
N GLU A 105 -12.75 16.95 -9.11
CA GLU A 105 -12.91 18.41 -9.19
C GLU A 105 -13.27 18.85 -10.61
N LEU A 106 -12.69 18.19 -11.62
CA LEU A 106 -12.99 18.46 -13.03
C LEU A 106 -14.37 17.92 -13.41
N VAL A 107 -14.76 16.77 -12.85
CA VAL A 107 -16.11 16.22 -13.03
C VAL A 107 -17.15 17.21 -12.49
N PHE A 108 -17.01 17.68 -11.26
CA PHE A 108 -17.90 18.68 -10.68
C PHE A 108 -17.83 20.04 -11.41
N GLY A 109 -16.65 20.41 -11.91
CA GLY A 109 -16.49 21.56 -12.79
C GLY A 109 -17.35 21.47 -14.05
N ALA A 110 -17.38 20.28 -14.68
CA ALA A 110 -18.22 20.01 -15.84
C ALA A 110 -19.71 20.16 -15.53
N TYR A 111 -20.17 19.65 -14.38
CA TYR A 111 -21.57 19.78 -13.96
C TYR A 111 -21.97 21.23 -13.72
N ARG A 112 -21.12 22.05 -13.10
CA ARG A 112 -21.39 23.51 -12.93
C ARG A 112 -21.50 24.23 -14.26
N LEU A 113 -20.62 23.90 -15.21
CA LEU A 113 -20.70 24.48 -16.57
C LEU A 113 -21.96 24.00 -17.31
N ALA A 114 -22.32 22.72 -17.17
CA ALA A 114 -23.53 22.17 -17.74
C ALA A 114 -24.79 22.85 -17.18
N ALA A 115 -24.84 23.08 -15.86
CA ALA A 115 -25.95 23.80 -15.21
C ALA A 115 -26.12 25.23 -15.77
N ARG A 116 -24.99 25.94 -15.93
CA ARG A 116 -25.01 27.30 -16.49
C ARG A 116 -25.52 27.31 -17.92
N VAL A 117 -25.02 26.41 -18.76
CA VAL A 117 -25.51 26.34 -20.16
C VAL A 117 -26.97 25.92 -20.21
N LEU A 118 -27.41 25.02 -19.35
CA LEU A 118 -28.83 24.63 -19.27
C LEU A 118 -29.68 25.84 -18.89
N TRP A 119 -29.23 26.64 -17.93
CA TRP A 119 -29.92 27.87 -17.54
C TRP A 119 -30.03 28.84 -18.71
N ASP A 120 -28.91 29.18 -19.36
CA ASP A 120 -28.85 30.17 -20.42
C ASP A 120 -29.65 29.75 -21.68
N GLU A 121 -29.57 28.46 -22.04
CA GLU A 121 -30.17 27.91 -23.28
C GLU A 121 -31.64 27.53 -23.14
N VAL A 122 -32.09 27.16 -21.95
CA VAL A 122 -33.43 26.61 -21.71
C VAL A 122 -34.31 27.63 -20.98
N ILE A 123 -33.83 28.23 -19.90
CA ILE A 123 -34.64 29.05 -19.01
C ILE A 123 -34.47 30.54 -19.30
N GLY A 124 -33.25 30.99 -19.62
CA GLY A 124 -32.93 32.39 -19.88
C GLY A 124 -33.37 32.91 -21.24
N GLN A 125 -34.02 32.09 -22.08
CA GLN A 125 -34.49 32.55 -23.38
C GLN A 125 -35.69 33.51 -23.23
N PRO A 126 -35.68 34.70 -23.91
CA PRO A 126 -36.77 35.66 -23.85
C PRO A 126 -38.15 35.06 -24.19
N ALA A 127 -38.20 34.09 -25.11
CA ALA A 127 -39.44 33.40 -25.48
C ALA A 127 -40.03 32.57 -24.30
N ILE A 128 -39.23 32.09 -23.38
CA ILE A 128 -39.70 31.37 -22.18
C ILE A 128 -40.03 32.39 -21.09
N LEU A 129 -39.16 33.37 -20.86
CA LEU A 129 -39.33 34.38 -19.79
C LEU A 129 -40.54 35.29 -20.00
N ASN A 130 -40.94 35.54 -21.25
CA ASN A 130 -42.08 36.40 -21.56
C ASN A 130 -43.43 35.67 -21.52
N ASP A 131 -43.44 34.35 -21.80
CA ASP A 131 -44.67 33.55 -21.90
C ASP A 131 -45.01 32.80 -20.60
N VAL A 132 -44.13 32.84 -19.59
CA VAL A 132 -44.28 32.09 -18.34
C VAL A 132 -44.39 33.04 -17.15
N PRO A 133 -45.33 32.83 -16.19
CA PRO A 133 -45.45 33.67 -14.99
C PRO A 133 -44.15 33.71 -14.18
N PRO A 134 -43.82 34.82 -13.52
CA PRO A 134 -42.58 34.95 -12.70
C PRO A 134 -42.48 33.92 -11.61
N SER A 135 -43.58 33.48 -11.01
CA SER A 135 -43.60 32.38 -10.00
C SER A 135 -43.14 31.06 -10.59
N THR A 136 -43.47 30.78 -11.84
CA THR A 136 -43.03 29.56 -12.55
C THR A 136 -41.54 29.64 -12.86
N VAL A 137 -40.98 30.80 -13.22
CA VAL A 137 -39.55 30.99 -13.44
C VAL A 137 -38.77 30.74 -12.15
N ILE A 138 -39.25 31.23 -11.00
CA ILE A 138 -38.65 30.96 -9.68
C ILE A 138 -38.69 29.45 -9.36
N GLY A 139 -39.84 28.80 -9.60
CA GLY A 139 -39.97 27.37 -9.41
C GLY A 139 -39.03 26.54 -10.30
N LEU A 140 -38.86 26.95 -11.58
CA LEU A 140 -37.90 26.31 -12.49
C LEU A 140 -36.45 26.47 -12.02
N THR A 141 -36.10 27.63 -11.47
CA THR A 141 -34.76 27.86 -10.91
C THR A 141 -34.47 26.91 -9.76
N SER A 142 -35.40 26.78 -8.81
CA SER A 142 -35.28 25.84 -7.70
C SER A 142 -35.15 24.40 -8.21
N THR A 143 -35.99 24.03 -9.17
CA THR A 143 -35.95 22.66 -9.77
C THR A 143 -34.62 22.39 -10.46
N VAL A 144 -34.00 23.35 -11.13
CA VAL A 144 -32.68 23.21 -11.76
C VAL A 144 -31.62 23.00 -10.69
N LEU A 145 -31.60 23.79 -9.61
CA LEU A 145 -30.62 23.68 -8.54
C LEU A 145 -30.76 22.33 -7.84
N GLU A 146 -31.97 21.93 -7.46
CA GLU A 146 -32.22 20.61 -6.83
C GLU A 146 -31.83 19.46 -7.75
N TYR A 147 -32.10 19.54 -9.05
CA TYR A 147 -31.71 18.53 -10.03
C TYR A 147 -30.20 18.36 -10.12
N PHE A 148 -29.46 19.48 -10.15
CA PHE A 148 -28.00 19.42 -10.18
C PHE A 148 -27.39 18.93 -8.87
N ASP A 149 -27.98 19.25 -7.73
CA ASP A 149 -27.55 18.75 -6.43
C ASP A 149 -27.70 17.23 -6.34
N GLU A 150 -28.88 16.69 -6.74
CA GLU A 150 -29.12 15.23 -6.74
C GLU A 150 -28.21 14.49 -7.74
N ILE A 151 -28.02 15.05 -8.95
CA ILE A 151 -27.07 14.45 -9.92
C ILE A 151 -25.66 14.49 -9.38
N SER A 152 -25.23 15.62 -8.84
CA SER A 152 -23.88 15.76 -8.31
C SER A 152 -23.61 14.78 -7.17
N ALA A 153 -24.60 14.57 -6.31
CA ALA A 153 -24.53 13.55 -5.26
C ALA A 153 -24.45 12.13 -5.81
N ALA A 154 -25.30 11.79 -6.79
CA ALA A 154 -25.32 10.47 -7.42
C ALA A 154 -24.01 10.17 -8.19
N VAL A 155 -23.54 11.15 -8.96
CA VAL A 155 -22.29 11.03 -9.74
C VAL A 155 -21.07 10.97 -8.83
N GLY A 156 -20.99 11.84 -7.81
CA GLY A 156 -19.92 11.86 -6.84
C GLY A 156 -19.85 10.56 -6.03
N GLY A 157 -20.99 10.06 -5.58
CA GLY A 157 -21.09 8.78 -4.89
C GLY A 157 -20.59 7.61 -5.74
N ALA A 158 -21.09 7.47 -6.97
CA ALA A 158 -20.68 6.42 -7.90
C ALA A 158 -19.19 6.53 -8.32
N TYR A 159 -18.68 7.76 -8.45
CA TYR A 159 -17.27 8.02 -8.70
C TYR A 159 -16.39 7.50 -7.56
N LEU A 160 -16.70 7.90 -6.32
CA LEU A 160 -15.93 7.52 -5.13
C LEU A 160 -15.96 6.00 -4.89
N GLU A 161 -17.14 5.39 -5.03
CA GLU A 161 -17.29 3.93 -4.91
C GLU A 161 -16.47 3.18 -5.96
N THR A 162 -16.50 3.66 -7.21
CA THR A 162 -15.71 3.05 -8.30
C THR A 162 -14.24 3.25 -8.06
N ARG A 163 -13.81 4.45 -7.64
CA ARG A 163 -12.41 4.75 -7.31
C ARG A 163 -11.88 3.84 -6.19
N GLU A 164 -12.66 3.67 -5.14
CA GLU A 164 -12.32 2.77 -4.04
C GLU A 164 -12.25 1.31 -4.50
N ARG A 165 -13.18 0.87 -5.32
CA ARG A 165 -13.16 -0.48 -5.92
C ARG A 165 -11.90 -0.70 -6.76
N LEU A 166 -11.52 0.27 -7.61
CA LEU A 166 -10.31 0.19 -8.44
C LEU A 166 -9.03 0.13 -7.59
N LEU A 167 -8.95 0.93 -6.53
CA LEU A 167 -7.82 0.89 -5.59
C LEU A 167 -7.71 -0.47 -4.91
N ARG A 168 -8.82 -0.99 -4.36
CA ARG A 168 -8.85 -2.34 -3.75
C ARG A 168 -8.53 -3.45 -4.74
N GLN A 169 -8.87 -3.28 -6.02
CA GLN A 169 -8.51 -4.23 -7.07
C GLN A 169 -7.01 -4.21 -7.33
N ARG A 170 -6.40 -3.02 -7.47
CA ARG A 170 -4.95 -2.85 -7.67
C ARG A 170 -4.16 -3.45 -6.49
N ASP A 171 -4.60 -3.24 -5.25
CA ASP A 171 -3.96 -3.81 -4.07
C ASP A 171 -4.01 -5.34 -4.11
N ARG A 172 -5.18 -5.93 -4.37
CA ARG A 172 -5.32 -7.39 -4.52
C ARG A 172 -4.48 -7.98 -5.64
N ASP A 173 -4.35 -7.28 -6.76
CA ASP A 173 -3.53 -7.73 -7.87
C ASP A 173 -2.03 -7.69 -7.51
N ARG A 174 -1.58 -6.65 -6.78
CA ARG A 174 -0.21 -6.58 -6.24
C ARG A 174 0.09 -7.69 -5.26
N ASP A 175 -0.81 -7.95 -4.31
CA ASP A 175 -0.67 -9.05 -3.35
C ASP A 175 -0.58 -10.40 -4.07
N ARG A 176 -1.47 -10.66 -5.04
CA ARG A 176 -1.43 -11.89 -5.84
C ARG A 176 -0.13 -12.05 -6.61
N ILE A 177 0.39 -10.98 -7.20
CA ILE A 177 1.67 -11.00 -7.93
C ILE A 177 2.81 -11.31 -6.96
N LEU A 178 2.86 -10.67 -5.79
CA LEU A 178 3.85 -10.94 -4.77
C LEU A 178 3.80 -12.40 -4.32
N GLN A 179 2.63 -12.92 -3.97
CA GLN A 179 2.46 -14.31 -3.53
C GLN A 179 2.95 -15.31 -4.58
N ARG A 180 2.66 -15.07 -5.87
CA ARG A 180 3.17 -15.92 -6.96
C ARG A 180 4.69 -15.85 -7.09
N LEU A 181 5.29 -14.66 -6.96
CA LEU A 181 6.75 -14.51 -6.96
C LEU A 181 7.40 -15.25 -5.79
N LEU A 182 6.80 -15.16 -4.59
CA LEU A 182 7.28 -15.86 -3.38
C LEU A 182 7.11 -17.37 -3.49
N ALA A 183 6.13 -17.85 -4.27
CA ALA A 183 5.97 -19.25 -4.63
C ALA A 183 6.92 -19.74 -5.74
N GLY A 184 7.80 -18.86 -6.25
CA GLY A 184 8.80 -19.19 -7.29
C GLY A 184 8.26 -19.09 -8.72
N ASP A 185 7.09 -18.47 -8.94
CA ASP A 185 6.54 -18.28 -10.27
C ASP A 185 7.16 -17.04 -10.93
N ALA A 186 8.02 -17.25 -11.91
CA ALA A 186 8.61 -16.21 -12.75
C ALA A 186 8.17 -16.33 -14.22
N SER A 187 7.03 -16.95 -14.47
CA SER A 187 6.51 -17.24 -15.80
C SER A 187 6.20 -15.99 -16.63
N ALA A 188 6.15 -16.17 -17.95
CA ALA A 188 5.70 -15.13 -18.86
C ALA A 188 4.22 -14.74 -18.61
N GLU A 189 3.43 -15.66 -18.05
CA GLU A 189 2.05 -15.38 -17.67
C GLU A 189 1.98 -14.39 -16.50
N LEU A 190 2.80 -14.59 -15.44
CA LEU A 190 2.87 -13.64 -14.33
C LEU A 190 3.26 -12.24 -14.80
N ARG A 191 4.24 -12.13 -15.71
CA ARG A 191 4.63 -10.83 -16.28
C ARG A 191 3.49 -10.16 -17.04
N ARG A 192 2.67 -10.93 -17.78
CA ARG A 192 1.49 -10.39 -18.46
C ARG A 192 0.44 -9.89 -17.48
N ILE A 193 0.19 -10.65 -16.40
CA ILE A 193 -0.72 -10.24 -15.32
C ILE A 193 -0.23 -8.94 -14.67
N ALA A 194 1.07 -8.85 -14.38
CA ALA A 194 1.67 -7.64 -13.80
C ALA A 194 1.47 -6.41 -14.71
N VAL A 195 1.73 -6.55 -16.02
CA VAL A 195 1.50 -5.47 -17.00
C VAL A 195 0.03 -5.06 -17.05
N SER A 196 -0.92 -6.02 -16.97
CA SER A 196 -2.36 -5.72 -16.93
C SER A 196 -2.77 -4.99 -15.64
N ALA A 197 -2.02 -5.19 -14.56
CA ALA A 197 -2.17 -4.49 -13.29
C ALA A 197 -1.38 -3.17 -13.22
N GLU A 198 -0.88 -2.68 -14.36
CA GLU A 198 -0.03 -1.48 -14.46
C GLU A 198 1.27 -1.58 -13.63
N LEU A 199 1.75 -2.81 -13.41
CA LEU A 199 2.97 -3.09 -12.66
C LEU A 199 4.06 -3.63 -13.58
N THR A 200 5.23 -3.00 -13.58
CA THR A 200 6.38 -3.46 -14.36
C THR A 200 7.39 -4.13 -13.44
N LEU A 201 7.57 -5.45 -13.60
CA LEU A 201 8.51 -6.24 -12.79
C LEU A 201 9.93 -6.14 -13.41
N LEU A 202 10.75 -5.26 -12.84
CA LEU A 202 12.12 -5.00 -13.28
C LEU A 202 13.11 -5.29 -12.12
N PRO A 203 13.67 -6.50 -12.03
CA PRO A 203 14.78 -6.76 -11.12
C PRO A 203 16.03 -5.95 -11.58
N PRO A 204 17.03 -5.72 -10.70
CA PRO A 204 17.21 -6.41 -9.42
C PRO A 204 16.39 -5.84 -8.25
N TYR A 205 16.06 -6.73 -7.28
CA TYR A 205 15.38 -6.37 -6.04
C TYR A 205 16.18 -6.82 -4.82
N THR A 206 16.23 -5.98 -3.80
CA THR A 206 16.55 -6.43 -2.44
C THR A 206 15.27 -6.91 -1.78
N VAL A 207 15.25 -8.16 -1.32
CA VAL A 207 14.10 -8.74 -0.62
C VAL A 207 14.27 -8.57 0.88
N VAL A 208 13.28 -7.98 1.52
CA VAL A 208 13.30 -7.70 2.95
C VAL A 208 12.12 -8.37 3.62
N ALA A 209 12.38 -9.06 4.74
CA ALA A 209 11.36 -9.64 5.61
C ALA A 209 11.34 -8.88 6.93
N CYS A 210 10.17 -8.60 7.49
CA CYS A 210 10.05 -7.98 8.80
C CYS A 210 8.81 -8.46 9.56
N SER A 211 8.87 -8.29 10.88
CA SER A 211 7.77 -8.59 11.79
C SER A 211 7.39 -7.29 12.51
N ALA A 212 6.16 -6.85 12.33
CA ALA A 212 5.63 -5.69 13.04
C ALA A 212 4.99 -6.14 14.36
N PRO A 213 5.26 -5.46 15.48
CA PRO A 213 4.78 -5.89 16.80
C PRO A 213 3.31 -5.59 17.05
N THR A 214 2.69 -4.69 16.28
CA THR A 214 1.30 -4.24 16.44
C THR A 214 0.65 -3.93 15.10
N LEU A 215 -0.70 -3.94 15.05
CA LEU A 215 -1.47 -3.55 13.86
C LEU A 215 -1.20 -2.11 13.40
N ASP A 216 -0.90 -1.21 14.32
CA ASP A 216 -0.56 0.17 13.96
C ASP A 216 0.83 0.24 13.33
N ALA A 217 1.79 -0.56 13.81
CA ALA A 217 3.12 -0.69 13.20
C ALA A 217 3.04 -1.32 11.80
N GLU A 218 2.13 -2.28 11.57
CA GLU A 218 1.87 -2.88 10.25
C GLU A 218 1.37 -1.84 9.25
N ARG A 219 0.37 -1.04 9.63
CA ARG A 219 -0.15 0.03 8.78
C ARG A 219 0.91 1.07 8.46
N GLN A 220 1.65 1.51 9.46
CA GLN A 220 2.73 2.47 9.28
C GLN A 220 3.83 1.92 8.37
N LEU A 221 4.18 0.64 8.53
CA LEU A 221 5.13 -0.06 7.66
C LEU A 221 4.67 -0.03 6.20
N GLU A 222 3.44 -0.47 5.94
CA GLU A 222 2.88 -0.56 4.60
C GLU A 222 2.81 0.81 3.92
N GLU A 223 2.27 1.83 4.61
CA GLU A 223 2.15 3.20 4.11
C GLU A 223 3.53 3.82 3.83
N THR A 224 4.45 3.70 4.79
CA THR A 224 5.80 4.26 4.67
C THR A 224 6.58 3.61 3.54
N TRP A 225 6.55 2.29 3.45
CA TRP A 225 7.31 1.57 2.44
C TRP A 225 6.76 1.75 1.03
N ARG A 226 5.44 1.89 0.88
CA ARG A 226 4.83 2.28 -0.40
C ARG A 226 5.25 3.69 -0.81
N ALA A 227 5.23 4.63 0.12
CA ALA A 227 5.63 6.03 -0.13
C ALA A 227 7.12 6.14 -0.49
N GLU A 228 7.99 5.39 0.19
CA GLU A 228 9.44 5.34 -0.03
C GLU A 228 9.82 4.51 -1.29
N GLY A 229 8.85 3.89 -1.94
CA GLY A 229 9.03 3.24 -3.25
C GLY A 229 9.40 1.78 -3.19
N ALA A 230 8.98 1.03 -2.16
CA ALA A 230 8.91 -0.41 -2.26
C ALA A 230 8.01 -0.81 -3.45
N HIS A 231 8.52 -1.68 -4.33
CA HIS A 231 7.82 -2.03 -5.56
C HIS A 231 6.59 -2.90 -5.29
N LEU A 232 6.76 -3.91 -4.45
CA LEU A 232 5.73 -4.79 -3.92
C LEU A 232 5.95 -4.97 -2.42
N ILE A 233 4.87 -4.95 -1.66
CA ILE A 233 4.86 -5.24 -0.23
C ILE A 233 3.59 -6.00 0.11
N GLY A 234 3.68 -7.02 0.96
CA GLY A 234 2.54 -7.80 1.42
C GLY A 234 2.91 -8.75 2.55
N GLU A 235 1.90 -9.29 3.21
CA GLU A 235 2.03 -10.25 4.29
C GLU A 235 2.07 -11.68 3.75
N GLU A 236 3.00 -12.50 4.30
CA GLU A 236 3.05 -13.94 4.07
C GLU A 236 3.50 -14.66 5.34
N ALA A 237 2.70 -15.60 5.80
CA ALA A 237 2.96 -16.42 6.99
C ALA A 237 3.28 -15.59 8.27
N GLY A 238 2.60 -14.47 8.47
CA GLY A 238 2.78 -13.59 9.63
C GLY A 238 4.02 -12.68 9.55
N LEU A 239 4.66 -12.61 8.40
CA LEU A 239 5.77 -11.70 8.12
C LEU A 239 5.44 -10.81 6.93
N TRP A 240 5.83 -9.57 7.02
CA TRP A 240 5.79 -8.64 5.90
C TRP A 240 7.00 -8.85 5.00
N ILE A 241 6.77 -9.00 3.71
CA ILE A 241 7.82 -9.15 2.69
C ILE A 241 7.73 -7.98 1.73
N ALA A 242 8.86 -7.34 1.47
CA ALA A 242 8.95 -6.26 0.50
C ALA A 242 10.03 -6.51 -0.55
N LEU A 243 9.72 -6.13 -1.79
CA LEU A 243 10.66 -6.08 -2.90
C LEU A 243 11.09 -4.63 -3.09
N VAL A 244 12.33 -4.33 -2.75
CA VAL A 244 12.90 -2.98 -2.83
C VAL A 244 13.78 -2.91 -4.08
N PRO A 245 13.48 -2.01 -5.05
CA PRO A 245 14.31 -1.84 -6.24
C PRO A 245 15.73 -1.39 -5.89
N GLU A 246 16.69 -1.76 -6.73
CA GLU A 246 18.07 -1.28 -6.62
C GLU A 246 18.15 0.25 -6.64
N GLY A 247 19.11 0.81 -5.86
CA GLY A 247 19.33 2.26 -5.77
C GLY A 247 18.51 2.96 -4.70
N ARG A 248 17.70 2.23 -3.92
CA ARG A 248 17.03 2.75 -2.73
C ARG A 248 17.91 2.59 -1.49
N ASP A 249 17.90 3.59 -0.63
CA ASP A 249 18.59 3.52 0.66
C ASP A 249 17.80 2.63 1.63
N LEU A 250 18.22 1.37 1.72
CA LEU A 250 17.60 0.38 2.60
C LEU A 250 17.72 0.77 4.09
N ALA A 251 18.83 1.40 4.48
CA ALA A 251 19.03 1.82 5.86
C ALA A 251 18.03 2.92 6.24
N GLN A 252 17.80 3.88 5.35
CA GLN A 252 16.77 4.92 5.52
C GLN A 252 15.37 4.29 5.58
N LEU A 253 15.07 3.36 4.67
CA LEU A 253 13.78 2.67 4.61
C LEU A 253 13.50 1.90 5.91
N CYS A 254 14.47 1.17 6.44
CA CYS A 254 14.33 0.46 7.71
C CYS A 254 14.22 1.42 8.91
N ALA A 255 14.97 2.52 8.92
CA ALA A 255 14.95 3.51 9.99
C ALA A 255 13.63 4.28 10.08
N SER A 256 12.90 4.43 8.97
CA SER A 256 11.64 5.18 8.90
C SER A 256 10.47 4.52 9.65
N VAL A 257 10.57 3.23 9.98
CA VAL A 257 9.47 2.43 10.59
C VAL A 257 9.67 2.16 12.09
N GLY A 258 10.70 2.70 12.72
CA GLY A 258 10.88 2.63 14.18
C GLY A 258 11.23 1.25 14.73
N LEU A 259 10.43 0.69 15.65
CA LEU A 259 10.73 -0.51 16.43
C LEU A 259 10.61 -1.86 15.66
N VAL A 260 10.76 -1.87 14.36
CA VAL A 260 10.66 -3.08 13.53
C VAL A 260 12.03 -3.69 13.31
N VAL A 261 12.10 -5.03 13.35
CA VAL A 261 13.32 -5.79 13.04
C VAL A 261 13.21 -6.35 11.63
N PHE A 262 14.30 -6.24 10.88
CA PHE A 262 14.37 -6.58 9.47
C PHE A 262 15.38 -7.67 9.19
N GLY A 263 15.00 -8.61 8.32
CA GLY A 263 15.90 -9.56 7.69
C GLY A 263 16.05 -9.22 6.21
N VAL A 264 17.27 -9.20 5.71
CA VAL A 264 17.61 -8.82 4.34
C VAL A 264 18.23 -10.02 3.64
N GLY A 265 17.59 -10.46 2.56
CA GLY A 265 18.11 -11.51 1.67
C GLY A 265 19.14 -11.00 0.67
N PRO A 266 19.81 -11.89 -0.06
CA PRO A 266 20.66 -11.53 -1.18
C PRO A 266 19.87 -10.82 -2.27
N VAL A 267 20.55 -10.01 -3.08
CA VAL A 267 19.92 -9.29 -4.20
C VAL A 267 19.38 -10.29 -5.23
N ALA A 268 18.09 -10.24 -5.49
CA ALA A 268 17.42 -11.02 -6.52
C ALA A 268 17.62 -10.35 -7.88
N THR A 269 18.59 -10.81 -8.67
CA THR A 269 18.92 -10.25 -9.99
C THR A 269 17.93 -10.68 -11.09
N THR A 270 17.10 -11.69 -10.81
CA THR A 270 16.04 -12.19 -11.69
C THR A 270 14.77 -12.43 -10.89
N LEU A 271 13.61 -12.60 -11.56
CA LEU A 271 12.35 -12.91 -10.85
C LEU A 271 12.40 -14.29 -10.19
N ASP A 272 13.09 -15.27 -10.78
CA ASP A 272 13.27 -16.62 -10.19
C ASP A 272 14.07 -16.57 -8.88
N ALA A 273 14.92 -15.56 -8.69
CA ALA A 273 15.72 -15.38 -7.49
C ALA A 273 14.93 -14.74 -6.32
N VAL A 274 13.71 -14.25 -6.55
CA VAL A 274 12.90 -13.60 -5.51
C VAL A 274 12.51 -14.57 -4.40
N ALA A 275 12.01 -15.75 -4.74
CA ALA A 275 11.59 -16.75 -3.75
C ALA A 275 12.75 -17.22 -2.85
N PRO A 276 13.90 -17.66 -3.38
CA PRO A 276 15.04 -18.02 -2.54
C PRO A 276 15.58 -16.84 -1.72
N SER A 277 15.62 -15.62 -2.28
CA SER A 277 16.02 -14.43 -1.52
C SER A 277 15.05 -14.13 -0.36
N ALA A 278 13.75 -14.25 -0.56
CA ALA A 278 12.75 -14.08 0.49
C ALA A 278 12.91 -15.13 1.61
N GLN A 279 13.20 -16.38 1.26
CA GLN A 279 13.49 -17.42 2.23
C GLN A 279 14.72 -17.08 3.08
N GLN A 280 15.78 -16.58 2.45
CA GLN A 280 17.01 -16.17 3.15
C GLN A 280 16.77 -14.92 4.00
N ALA A 281 15.95 -13.95 3.53
CA ALA A 281 15.53 -12.79 4.33
C ALA A 281 14.80 -13.21 5.62
N ARG A 282 13.87 -14.17 5.54
CA ARG A 282 13.17 -14.71 6.72
C ARG A 282 14.12 -15.39 7.69
N ARG A 283 15.04 -16.21 7.18
CA ARG A 283 16.06 -16.84 8.01
C ARG A 283 16.97 -15.81 8.66
N ALA A 284 17.39 -14.79 7.92
CA ALA A 284 18.18 -13.68 8.46
C ALA A 284 17.47 -12.96 9.60
N LEU A 285 16.16 -12.70 9.46
CA LEU A 285 15.33 -12.14 10.51
C LEU A 285 15.26 -13.04 11.75
N GLU A 286 14.95 -14.32 11.57
CA GLU A 286 14.78 -15.28 12.67
C GLU A 286 16.07 -15.51 13.45
N VAL A 287 17.15 -15.81 12.74
CA VAL A 287 18.46 -16.08 13.33
C VAL A 287 19.08 -14.81 13.89
N GLY A 288 18.99 -13.72 13.14
CA GLY A 288 19.59 -12.45 13.50
C GLY A 288 19.05 -11.87 14.81
N ARG A 289 17.73 -11.87 15.00
CA ARG A 289 17.12 -11.37 16.24
C ARG A 289 17.50 -12.19 17.49
N ARG A 290 17.84 -13.47 17.34
CA ARG A 290 18.32 -14.30 18.44
C ARG A 290 19.80 -14.05 18.74
N LEU A 291 20.61 -13.87 17.70
CA LEU A 291 22.06 -13.67 17.85
C LEU A 291 22.43 -12.24 18.25
N TYR A 292 21.70 -11.25 17.71
CA TYR A 292 21.99 -9.81 17.83
C TYR A 292 20.74 -9.01 18.13
N PRO A 293 20.08 -9.24 19.30
CA PRO A 293 18.80 -8.62 19.65
C PRO A 293 18.85 -7.08 19.71
N GLU A 294 20.05 -6.53 19.84
CA GLU A 294 20.30 -5.07 19.86
C GLU A 294 20.25 -4.41 18.48
N ARG A 295 20.27 -5.22 17.41
CA ARG A 295 20.24 -4.71 16.04
C ARG A 295 18.83 -4.79 15.45
N SER A 296 18.49 -3.80 14.64
CA SER A 296 17.23 -3.77 13.93
C SER A 296 17.30 -4.35 12.51
N VAL A 297 18.50 -4.55 11.95
CA VAL A 297 18.69 -5.08 10.59
C VAL A 297 19.68 -6.25 10.63
N HIS A 298 19.30 -7.36 10.02
CA HIS A 298 20.10 -8.58 9.90
C HIS A 298 20.18 -8.99 8.43
N THR A 299 21.40 -9.15 7.91
CA THR A 299 21.60 -9.56 6.52
C THR A 299 21.95 -11.06 6.44
N ASP A 300 21.56 -11.72 5.34
CA ASP A 300 21.97 -13.10 5.08
C ASP A 300 23.51 -13.24 5.07
N ALA A 301 24.23 -12.25 4.59
CA ALA A 301 25.70 -12.26 4.59
C ALA A 301 26.29 -12.35 6.02
N GLU A 302 25.62 -11.77 7.02
CA GLU A 302 26.09 -11.79 8.42
C GLU A 302 25.68 -13.05 9.16
N VAL A 303 24.50 -13.60 8.90
CA VAL A 303 23.93 -14.69 9.68
C VAL A 303 23.75 -16.00 8.91
N GLY A 304 24.04 -16.02 7.61
CA GLY A 304 23.76 -17.17 6.73
C GLY A 304 24.45 -18.46 7.16
N VAL A 305 25.67 -18.39 7.71
CA VAL A 305 26.36 -19.58 8.28
C VAL A 305 25.57 -20.17 9.44
N PHE A 306 25.05 -19.33 10.34
CA PHE A 306 24.22 -19.79 11.47
C PHE A 306 22.86 -20.29 11.01
N ALA A 307 22.28 -19.65 10.00
CA ALA A 307 21.02 -20.09 9.39
C ALA A 307 21.16 -21.48 8.75
N ALA A 308 22.29 -21.76 8.10
CA ALA A 308 22.59 -23.10 7.55
C ALA A 308 22.79 -24.16 8.63
N LEU A 309 23.39 -23.79 9.76
CA LEU A 309 23.59 -24.71 10.90
C LEU A 309 22.31 -24.94 11.70
N ALA A 310 21.40 -23.98 11.71
CA ALA A 310 20.14 -24.07 12.45
C ALA A 310 19.20 -25.16 11.95
N ASP A 311 19.38 -25.66 10.73
CA ASP A 311 18.57 -26.74 10.16
C ASP A 311 18.90 -28.13 10.76
N ASP A 312 20.12 -28.31 11.38
CA ASP A 312 20.56 -29.56 12.02
C ASP A 312 20.87 -29.36 13.51
N HIS A 313 19.82 -29.38 14.32
CA HIS A 313 19.92 -29.19 15.77
C HIS A 313 20.80 -30.25 16.47
N ASP A 314 20.84 -31.50 15.99
CA ASP A 314 21.62 -32.56 16.63
C ASP A 314 23.12 -32.40 16.33
N ALA A 315 23.47 -32.06 15.10
CA ALA A 315 24.85 -31.72 14.75
C ALA A 315 25.32 -30.48 15.54
N MET A 316 24.45 -29.47 15.65
CA MET A 316 24.74 -28.27 16.41
C MET A 316 24.97 -28.56 17.90
N ARG A 317 24.10 -29.34 18.54
CA ARG A 317 24.31 -29.79 19.95
C ARG A 317 25.60 -30.54 20.13
N THR A 318 25.86 -31.52 19.27
CA THR A 318 27.10 -32.30 19.31
C THR A 318 28.34 -31.39 19.20
N PHE A 319 28.29 -30.38 18.35
CA PHE A 319 29.37 -29.42 18.20
C PHE A 319 29.54 -28.56 19.46
N ILE A 320 28.44 -28.02 20.02
CA ILE A 320 28.46 -27.25 21.27
C ILE A 320 29.01 -28.06 22.42
N ASP A 321 28.53 -29.30 22.61
CA ASP A 321 29.00 -30.17 23.69
C ASP A 321 30.48 -30.49 23.57
N ARG A 322 30.97 -30.70 22.36
CA ARG A 322 32.40 -30.93 22.12
C ARG A 322 33.26 -29.72 22.47
N VAL A 323 32.82 -28.52 22.12
CA VAL A 323 33.62 -27.28 22.24
C VAL A 323 33.44 -26.61 23.60
N LEU A 324 32.21 -26.54 24.11
CA LEU A 324 31.87 -25.88 25.38
C LEU A 324 31.63 -26.83 26.54
N GLY A 325 31.59 -28.14 26.29
CA GLY A 325 31.40 -29.18 27.33
C GLY A 325 32.35 -29.03 28.54
N PRO A 326 33.63 -28.69 28.35
CA PRO A 326 34.53 -28.44 29.48
C PRO A 326 34.06 -27.36 30.46
N LEU A 327 33.23 -26.41 30.01
CA LEU A 327 32.63 -25.37 30.87
C LEU A 327 31.49 -25.90 31.76
N ALA A 328 30.96 -27.07 31.49
CA ALA A 328 29.87 -27.66 32.27
C ALA A 328 30.33 -28.12 33.68
N VAL A 329 31.64 -28.08 33.94
CA VAL A 329 32.21 -28.49 35.22
C VAL A 329 32.12 -27.37 36.25
N GLY A 330 31.36 -27.58 37.34
CA GLY A 330 31.23 -26.63 38.45
C GLY A 330 29.79 -26.22 38.77
N THR A 331 29.64 -25.19 39.57
CA THR A 331 28.30 -24.64 39.91
C THR A 331 27.73 -23.85 38.74
N PRO A 332 26.40 -23.78 38.59
CA PRO A 332 25.75 -23.04 37.52
C PRO A 332 26.21 -21.58 37.43
N ASN A 333 26.33 -20.86 38.55
CA ASN A 333 26.81 -19.48 38.58
C ASN A 333 28.23 -19.32 38.03
N ARG A 334 29.12 -20.28 38.36
CA ARG A 334 30.50 -20.25 37.89
C ARG A 334 30.58 -20.50 36.38
N ARG A 335 29.73 -21.39 35.87
CA ARG A 335 29.59 -21.63 34.43
C ARG A 335 29.18 -20.35 33.72
N LEU A 336 28.13 -19.68 34.19
CA LEU A 336 27.65 -18.39 33.60
C LEU A 336 28.77 -17.33 33.59
N GLU A 337 29.54 -17.20 34.69
CA GLU A 337 30.65 -16.26 34.76
C GLU A 337 31.76 -16.58 33.75
N LEU A 338 32.09 -17.86 33.54
CA LEU A 338 33.12 -18.24 32.58
C LEU A 338 32.64 -18.07 31.14
N VAL A 339 31.39 -18.43 30.85
CA VAL A 339 30.76 -18.18 29.54
C VAL A 339 30.74 -16.69 29.22
N ALA A 340 30.25 -15.84 30.12
CA ALA A 340 30.24 -14.41 29.92
C ALA A 340 31.64 -13.81 29.72
N THR A 341 32.63 -14.34 30.47
CA THR A 341 34.02 -13.93 30.31
C THR A 341 34.59 -14.34 28.96
N LEU A 342 34.31 -15.57 28.51
CA LEU A 342 34.73 -16.04 27.19
C LEU A 342 34.10 -15.20 26.06
N GLU A 343 32.81 -14.91 26.15
CA GLU A 343 32.13 -14.03 25.19
C GLU A 343 32.77 -12.64 25.13
N ALA A 344 32.98 -12.02 26.29
CA ALA A 344 33.63 -10.73 26.36
C ALA A 344 35.05 -10.72 25.78
N LEU A 345 35.82 -11.79 25.98
CA LEU A 345 37.16 -11.93 25.40
C LEU A 345 37.13 -12.07 23.88
N LEU A 346 36.20 -12.86 23.36
CA LEU A 346 36.06 -13.09 21.92
C LEU A 346 35.62 -11.85 21.17
N ASP A 347 34.81 -11.01 21.81
CA ASP A 347 34.25 -9.78 21.25
C ASP A 347 35.12 -8.52 21.57
N SER A 348 36.25 -8.68 22.26
CA SER A 348 37.15 -7.61 22.65
C SER A 348 38.57 -7.78 22.07
N ARG A 349 39.25 -6.67 21.92
CA ARG A 349 40.66 -6.64 21.45
C ARG A 349 41.68 -6.82 22.56
N SER A 350 41.24 -6.64 23.81
CA SER A 350 42.11 -6.70 24.98
C SER A 350 41.37 -7.13 26.25
N ILE A 351 42.14 -7.64 27.24
CA ILE A 351 41.61 -7.97 28.57
C ILE A 351 41.00 -6.74 29.26
N GLY A 352 41.52 -5.56 29.00
CA GLY A 352 40.98 -4.30 29.57
C GLY A 352 39.58 -4.01 29.04
N GLU A 353 39.37 -4.11 27.74
CA GLU A 353 38.10 -3.92 27.10
C GLU A 353 37.07 -5.00 27.53
N ALA A 354 37.49 -6.26 27.64
CA ALA A 354 36.65 -7.31 28.17
C ALA A 354 36.24 -7.06 29.64
N ALA A 355 37.12 -6.50 30.47
CA ALA A 355 36.82 -6.14 31.85
C ALA A 355 35.80 -5.01 31.94
N GLU A 356 35.91 -3.98 31.10
CA GLU A 356 34.95 -2.88 31.00
C GLU A 356 33.57 -3.38 30.59
N ARG A 357 33.50 -4.23 29.58
CA ARG A 357 32.22 -4.84 29.13
C ARG A 357 31.53 -5.66 30.21
N LEU A 358 32.29 -6.36 31.04
CA LEU A 358 31.79 -7.19 32.14
C LEU A 358 31.51 -6.38 33.42
N GLY A 359 31.93 -5.11 33.51
CA GLY A 359 31.82 -4.31 34.71
C GLY A 359 32.66 -4.85 35.88
N VAL A 360 33.82 -5.52 35.59
CA VAL A 360 34.68 -6.13 36.61
C VAL A 360 36.10 -5.62 36.48
N HIS A 361 36.91 -5.81 37.55
CA HIS A 361 38.32 -5.42 37.51
C HIS A 361 39.14 -6.36 36.59
N ARG A 362 40.13 -5.80 35.88
CA ARG A 362 41.00 -6.57 34.96
C ARG A 362 41.61 -7.84 35.57
N HIS A 363 41.96 -7.82 36.82
CA HIS A 363 42.51 -8.98 37.53
C HIS A 363 41.50 -10.14 37.65
N THR A 364 40.20 -9.81 37.76
CA THR A 364 39.13 -10.82 37.75
C THR A 364 39.06 -11.55 36.40
N VAL A 365 39.18 -10.81 35.27
CA VAL A 365 39.25 -11.38 33.96
C VAL A 365 40.49 -12.26 33.79
N VAL A 366 41.67 -11.79 34.19
CA VAL A 366 42.92 -12.58 34.15
C VAL A 366 42.77 -13.88 34.92
N TYR A 367 42.21 -13.85 36.14
CA TYR A 367 41.91 -15.04 36.92
C TYR A 367 40.98 -16.02 36.18
N ARG A 368 39.92 -15.51 35.61
CA ARG A 368 38.95 -16.33 34.87
C ARG A 368 39.53 -16.90 33.57
N VAL A 369 40.41 -16.18 32.86
CA VAL A 369 41.20 -16.66 31.73
C VAL A 369 42.10 -17.84 32.14
N GLY A 370 42.81 -17.70 33.26
CA GLY A 370 43.61 -18.78 33.81
C GLY A 370 42.77 -20.05 34.10
N ARG A 371 41.54 -19.82 34.55
CA ARG A 371 40.63 -20.94 34.82
C ARG A 371 40.10 -21.60 33.53
N LEU A 372 39.81 -20.80 32.48
CA LEU A 372 39.45 -21.31 31.15
C LEU A 372 40.56 -22.19 30.57
N ARG A 373 41.83 -21.74 30.68
CA ARG A 373 42.99 -22.51 30.22
C ARG A 373 43.16 -23.81 30.98
N GLN A 374 42.89 -23.86 32.29
CA GLN A 374 42.88 -25.09 33.06
C GLN A 374 41.82 -26.11 32.60
N LEU A 375 40.76 -25.64 31.99
CA LEU A 375 39.71 -26.45 31.38
C LEU A 375 40.02 -26.79 29.91
N GLY A 376 41.21 -26.44 29.40
CA GLY A 376 41.61 -26.69 28.02
C GLY A 376 41.04 -25.66 27.01
N ILE A 377 40.49 -24.54 27.49
CA ILE A 377 39.90 -23.49 26.63
C ILE A 377 40.87 -22.30 26.57
N ASP A 378 41.46 -22.07 25.41
CA ASP A 378 42.35 -20.94 25.16
C ASP A 378 41.77 -20.02 24.08
N ALA A 379 41.23 -18.84 24.50
CA ALA A 379 40.70 -17.85 23.62
C ALA A 379 41.78 -17.05 22.82
N ASP A 380 43.06 -17.23 23.17
CA ASP A 380 44.17 -16.62 22.44
C ASP A 380 44.71 -17.52 21.32
N ASP A 381 44.37 -18.83 21.34
CA ASP A 381 44.66 -19.75 20.25
C ASP A 381 43.73 -19.44 19.05
N PRO A 382 44.27 -19.09 17.89
CA PRO A 382 43.45 -18.70 16.71
C PRO A 382 42.50 -19.82 16.25
N ASP A 383 42.90 -21.08 16.31
CA ASP A 383 42.07 -22.20 15.84
C ASP A 383 40.93 -22.47 16.82
N GLN A 384 41.20 -22.43 18.13
CA GLN A 384 40.16 -22.56 19.14
C GLN A 384 39.23 -21.34 19.16
N ARG A 385 39.76 -20.14 18.98
CA ARG A 385 39.01 -18.90 19.02
C ARG A 385 37.80 -18.93 18.08
N HIS A 386 37.99 -19.37 16.84
CA HIS A 386 36.88 -19.48 15.87
C HIS A 386 35.84 -20.51 16.29
N GLN A 387 36.28 -21.69 16.78
CA GLN A 387 35.39 -22.74 17.25
C GLN A 387 34.58 -22.27 18.48
N LEU A 388 35.22 -21.64 19.43
CA LEU A 388 34.59 -21.09 20.64
C LEU A 388 33.55 -20.03 20.30
N TRP A 389 33.90 -19.10 19.41
CA TRP A 389 32.99 -18.06 18.96
C TRP A 389 31.75 -18.65 18.27
N LEU A 390 31.96 -19.60 17.36
CA LEU A 390 30.87 -20.28 16.66
C LEU A 390 29.99 -21.08 17.64
N ALA A 391 30.59 -21.83 18.56
CA ALA A 391 29.84 -22.65 19.52
C ALA A 391 28.97 -21.79 20.47
N LEU A 392 29.49 -20.66 20.94
CA LEU A 392 28.70 -19.74 21.76
C LEU A 392 27.51 -19.15 21.01
N ARG A 393 27.68 -18.77 19.74
CA ARG A 393 26.57 -18.27 18.89
C ARG A 393 25.55 -19.39 18.63
N CYS A 394 25.99 -20.61 18.32
CA CYS A 394 25.12 -21.75 18.18
C CYS A 394 24.35 -22.08 19.48
N ALA A 395 24.98 -21.97 20.64
CA ALA A 395 24.31 -22.20 21.93
C ALA A 395 23.15 -21.19 22.14
N ARG A 396 23.35 -19.91 21.84
CA ARG A 396 22.29 -18.89 21.90
C ARG A 396 21.10 -19.22 20.99
N LEU A 397 21.35 -19.82 19.82
CA LEU A 397 20.27 -20.20 18.90
C LEU A 397 19.41 -21.34 19.44
N LEU A 398 19.99 -22.26 20.23
CA LEU A 398 19.26 -23.39 20.83
C LEU A 398 18.53 -23.01 22.13
N GLU A 399 18.94 -21.95 22.83
CA GLU A 399 18.34 -21.52 24.09
C GLU A 399 17.11 -20.63 23.88
N GLY A 400 16.91 -20.05 22.70
CA GLY A 400 15.78 -19.17 22.32
C GLY A 400 14.76 -19.90 21.46
#